data_2c368847ab6191b973d91546592af170
#
_entry.id   2c368847ab6191b973d91546592af170
#
_cell.length_a   1.000
_cell.length_b   1.000
_cell.length_c   1.000
_cell.angle_alpha   90.00
_cell.angle_beta   90.00
_cell.angle_gamma   90.00
#
_symmetry.space_group_name_H-M   'P 1'
#
loop_
_entity.id
_entity.type
_entity.pdbx_description
1 polymer ?
#
loop_
_entity_poly.entity_id
_entity_poly.type
_entity_poly.pdbx_seq_one_letter_code
_entity_poly.pdbx_strand_id
1 'polypeptide(L)'
;MRKLIYILVLLISITACKSTKKVKTSGKKSPKTTKVVKAPIGKKPVANKTVINNIIQTAEKYNGVRYKYGGTTKSGMDCSGLITTAFNSENIALPRSTGNLATTGTWVDVKEVEKGDLLFFATSKNSRSVNHVGLVTKARPGFVEFIHSTTSAGVITSQLSEKYWYFAFVQARRVL
;
A
#
# COMPACT_ATOMS: atom_id res chain seq x y z
N MET A 1 -41.83 -35.92 -27.71
CA MET A 1 -42.37 -36.90 -26.77
C MET A 1 -41.24 -37.47 -25.94
N ARG A 2 -41.39 -37.40 -24.67
CA ARG A 2 -40.68 -37.90 -23.47
C ARG A 2 -39.76 -36.82 -22.85
N LYS A 3 -40.18 -35.88 -22.17
CA LYS A 3 -40.95 -35.57 -20.94
C LYS A 3 -40.80 -36.62 -19.86
N LEU A 4 -40.40 -36.08 -18.71
CA LEU A 4 -40.56 -36.56 -17.32
C LEU A 4 -39.66 -37.70 -16.90
N ILE A 5 -39.18 -37.42 -15.76
CA ILE A 5 -38.83 -38.27 -14.61
C ILE A 5 -37.38 -37.96 -14.23
N TYR A 6 -37.28 -37.17 -13.19
CA TYR A 6 -36.44 -37.39 -12.01
C TYR A 6 -36.65 -36.27 -11.00
N ILE A 7 -37.87 -36.18 -10.50
CA ILE A 7 -38.13 -35.68 -9.13
C ILE A 7 -38.10 -36.96 -8.30
N LEU A 8 -37.04 -37.21 -7.59
CA LEU A 8 -37.06 -38.12 -6.46
C LEU A 8 -36.02 -37.66 -5.44
N VAL A 9 -36.49 -36.94 -4.46
CA VAL A 9 -36.35 -37.23 -3.03
C VAL A 9 -34.97 -37.72 -2.60
N LEU A 10 -34.24 -36.85 -1.90
CA LEU A 10 -33.47 -37.29 -0.74
C LEU A 10 -33.54 -36.25 0.39
N LEU A 11 -34.60 -36.39 1.18
CA LEU A 11 -34.68 -35.96 2.57
C LEU A 11 -33.90 -36.97 3.39
N ILE A 12 -32.72 -36.64 3.88
CA ILE A 12 -32.09 -37.39 4.99
C ILE A 12 -31.33 -36.40 5.89
N SER A 13 -31.99 -36.14 7.00
CA SER A 13 -31.52 -36.24 8.39
C SER A 13 -30.38 -35.35 8.82
N ILE A 14 -30.82 -34.35 9.54
CA ILE A 14 -30.08 -33.57 10.55
C ILE A 14 -29.80 -34.49 11.74
N THR A 15 -28.53 -34.80 12.01
CA THR A 15 -28.13 -35.29 13.32
C THR A 15 -27.25 -34.28 14.00
N ALA A 16 -27.86 -33.55 14.92
CA ALA A 16 -27.20 -32.69 15.89
C ALA A 16 -26.46 -33.55 16.92
N CYS A 17 -25.13 -33.49 16.95
CA CYS A 17 -24.35 -33.96 18.09
C CYS A 17 -23.97 -32.77 18.97
N LYS A 18 -24.75 -32.57 20.05
CA LYS A 18 -24.38 -31.77 21.21
C LYS A 18 -23.39 -32.57 22.05
N SER A 19 -22.15 -32.16 22.14
CA SER A 19 -21.19 -32.62 23.14
C SER A 19 -20.84 -31.46 24.07
N THR A 20 -21.52 -31.40 25.20
CA THR A 20 -21.19 -30.49 26.32
C THR A 20 -20.18 -31.15 27.23
N LYS A 21 -18.91 -30.77 27.15
CA LYS A 21 -17.93 -31.08 28.21
C LYS A 21 -17.94 -29.93 29.23
N LYS A 22 -18.48 -30.20 30.42
CA LYS A 22 -18.31 -29.38 31.60
C LYS A 22 -16.82 -29.36 32.00
N VAL A 23 -16.16 -28.22 31.91
CA VAL A 23 -14.85 -27.98 32.54
C VAL A 23 -15.12 -27.37 33.92
N LYS A 24 -14.62 -28.03 34.93
CA LYS A 24 -14.66 -27.57 36.34
C LYS A 24 -13.78 -26.34 36.48
N THR A 25 -14.35 -25.26 36.96
CA THR A 25 -13.66 -24.04 37.37
C THR A 25 -12.91 -24.27 38.66
N SER A 26 -11.58 -24.29 38.58
CA SER A 26 -10.70 -24.10 39.74
C SER A 26 -10.41 -22.60 39.84
N GLY A 27 -10.85 -22.00 40.95
CA GLY A 27 -10.63 -20.59 41.25
C GLY A 27 -9.16 -20.23 41.40
N LYS A 28 -8.72 -19.25 40.62
CA LYS A 28 -7.45 -18.56 40.86
C LYS A 28 -7.67 -17.06 40.76
N LYS A 29 -7.23 -16.39 41.83
CA LYS A 29 -7.41 -14.97 42.13
C LYS A 29 -7.20 -14.04 40.93
N SER A 30 -8.12 -13.08 40.75
CA SER A 30 -8.06 -11.93 39.88
C SER A 30 -6.78 -11.12 40.08
N PRO A 31 -6.00 -10.81 39.03
CA PRO A 31 -5.03 -9.72 39.08
C PRO A 31 -5.74 -8.39 38.96
N LYS A 32 -5.32 -7.43 39.74
CA LYS A 32 -5.78 -6.05 39.84
C LYS A 32 -5.96 -5.43 38.42
N THR A 33 -7.11 -4.77 38.25
CA THR A 33 -7.42 -3.86 37.15
C THR A 33 -6.30 -2.84 36.97
N THR A 34 -5.45 -3.07 36.00
CA THR A 34 -4.53 -2.03 35.51
C THR A 34 -5.41 -1.01 34.78
N LYS A 35 -5.48 0.22 35.33
CA LYS A 35 -6.09 1.35 34.63
C LYS A 35 -5.48 1.42 33.23
N VAL A 36 -6.31 1.14 32.21
CA VAL A 36 -5.98 1.50 30.83
C VAL A 36 -5.87 3.02 30.81
N VAL A 37 -4.66 3.51 30.84
CA VAL A 37 -4.35 4.90 30.57
C VAL A 37 -4.72 5.07 29.08
N LYS A 38 -5.86 5.71 28.80
CA LYS A 38 -6.14 6.23 27.48
C LYS A 38 -4.95 7.10 27.09
N ALA A 39 -4.11 6.59 26.20
CA ALA A 39 -3.13 7.43 25.53
C ALA A 39 -3.88 8.63 24.98
N PRO A 40 -3.39 9.85 25.16
CA PRO A 40 -4.01 11.02 24.56
C PRO A 40 -4.07 10.76 23.05
N ILE A 41 -5.23 11.08 22.43
CA ILE A 41 -5.35 11.16 20.99
C ILE A 41 -4.37 12.26 20.58
N GLY A 42 -3.10 11.85 20.49
CA GLY A 42 -1.97 12.71 20.17
C GLY A 42 -2.08 13.06 18.70
N LYS A 43 -1.98 14.36 18.44
CA LYS A 43 -1.61 14.97 17.17
C LYS A 43 -0.90 13.95 16.30
N LYS A 44 -1.40 13.76 15.02
CA LYS A 44 -0.66 13.04 13.97
C LYS A 44 0.84 13.25 14.20
N PRO A 45 1.67 12.21 14.22
CA PRO A 45 3.10 12.44 14.23
C PRO A 45 3.34 13.36 13.06
N VAL A 46 3.84 14.55 13.33
CA VAL A 46 4.32 15.43 12.27
C VAL A 46 5.52 14.66 11.75
N ALA A 47 5.29 13.79 10.77
CA ALA A 47 6.36 13.16 10.03
C ALA A 47 7.27 14.31 9.67
N ASN A 48 8.48 14.27 10.23
CA ASN A 48 9.34 15.42 10.26
C ASN A 48 9.46 15.91 8.81
N LYS A 49 8.94 17.09 8.50
CA LYS A 49 8.97 17.65 7.13
C LYS A 49 10.36 17.55 6.52
N THR A 50 11.37 17.59 7.38
CA THR A 50 12.77 17.40 7.02
C THR A 50 13.01 15.99 6.47
N VAL A 51 12.51 14.93 7.13
CA VAL A 51 12.65 13.52 6.68
C VAL A 51 11.99 13.35 5.32
N ILE A 52 10.76 13.83 5.13
CA ILE A 52 10.06 13.76 3.85
C ILE A 52 10.85 14.49 2.75
N ASN A 53 11.36 15.69 3.04
CA ASN A 53 12.14 16.44 2.08
C ASN A 53 13.45 15.72 1.71
N ASN A 54 14.13 15.10 2.68
CA ASN A 54 15.37 14.33 2.43
C ASN A 54 15.10 13.11 1.55
N ILE A 55 13.98 12.38 1.79
CA ILE A 55 13.54 11.27 0.96
C ILE A 55 13.31 11.73 -0.48
N ILE A 56 12.56 12.83 -0.67
CA ILE A 56 12.29 13.39 -2.00
C ILE A 56 13.59 13.81 -2.68
N GLN A 57 14.45 14.56 -2.01
CA GLN A 57 15.76 14.97 -2.55
C GLN A 57 16.63 13.76 -2.92
N THR A 58 16.56 12.68 -2.12
CA THR A 58 17.28 11.45 -2.45
C THR A 58 16.73 10.80 -3.71
N ALA A 59 15.40 10.73 -3.89
CA ALA A 59 14.80 10.24 -5.12
C ALA A 59 15.20 11.10 -6.34
N GLU A 60 15.18 12.42 -6.20
CA GLU A 60 15.54 13.38 -7.26
C GLU A 60 17.00 13.25 -7.74
N LYS A 61 17.93 12.81 -6.87
CA LYS A 61 19.34 12.50 -7.26
C LYS A 61 19.45 11.37 -8.29
N TYR A 62 18.40 10.60 -8.48
CA TYR A 62 18.32 9.52 -9.48
C TYR A 62 17.62 9.94 -10.76
N ASN A 63 17.15 11.20 -10.87
CA ASN A 63 16.53 11.69 -12.10
C ASN A 63 17.42 11.43 -13.32
N GLY A 64 16.82 10.90 -14.41
CA GLY A 64 17.53 10.51 -15.62
C GLY A 64 18.23 9.13 -15.57
N VAL A 65 18.27 8.46 -14.41
CA VAL A 65 18.81 7.08 -14.32
C VAL A 65 17.94 6.13 -15.13
N ARG A 66 18.56 5.35 -16.03
CA ARG A 66 17.87 4.38 -16.87
C ARG A 66 17.10 3.33 -16.07
N TYR A 67 16.05 2.80 -16.65
CA TYR A 67 15.34 1.68 -16.05
C TYR A 67 16.18 0.39 -16.07
N LYS A 68 16.13 -0.34 -14.96
CA LYS A 68 16.64 -1.72 -14.86
C LYS A 68 15.75 -2.49 -13.88
N TYR A 69 15.13 -3.56 -14.35
CA TYR A 69 14.33 -4.43 -13.47
C TYR A 69 15.18 -4.97 -12.30
N GLY A 70 14.68 -4.87 -11.08
CA GLY A 70 15.39 -5.22 -9.85
C GLY A 70 16.48 -4.22 -9.45
N GLY A 71 16.71 -3.14 -10.23
CA GLY A 71 17.74 -2.15 -9.98
C GLY A 71 17.43 -1.19 -8.83
N THR A 72 18.49 -0.78 -8.11
CA THR A 72 18.46 0.14 -6.95
C THR A 72 19.60 1.15 -6.94
N THR A 73 20.33 1.30 -8.06
CA THR A 73 21.55 2.10 -8.14
C THR A 73 21.54 3.05 -9.34
N LYS A 74 22.53 3.94 -9.43
CA LYS A 74 22.73 4.81 -10.61
C LYS A 74 23.00 4.05 -11.91
N SER A 75 23.38 2.77 -11.83
CA SER A 75 23.56 1.92 -13.02
C SER A 75 22.24 1.43 -13.61
N GLY A 76 21.14 1.63 -12.90
CA GLY A 76 19.78 1.32 -13.31
C GLY A 76 18.88 1.10 -12.12
N MET A 77 17.59 1.48 -12.26
CA MET A 77 16.63 1.52 -11.17
C MET A 77 15.23 1.16 -11.66
N ASP A 78 14.49 0.33 -10.91
CA ASP A 78 13.05 0.15 -11.15
C ASP A 78 12.21 1.05 -10.22
N CYS A 79 10.89 1.05 -10.42
CA CYS A 79 9.99 1.94 -9.70
C CYS A 79 10.03 1.72 -8.17
N SER A 80 9.93 0.47 -7.70
CA SER A 80 9.99 0.17 -6.27
C SER A 80 11.42 0.28 -5.71
N GLY A 81 12.45 0.08 -6.52
CA GLY A 81 13.84 0.31 -6.17
C GLY A 81 14.14 1.77 -5.87
N LEU A 82 13.59 2.69 -6.67
CA LEU A 82 13.66 4.13 -6.39
C LEU A 82 13.05 4.46 -5.01
N ILE A 83 11.83 3.96 -4.74
CA ILE A 83 11.14 4.19 -3.47
C ILE A 83 11.93 3.64 -2.29
N THR A 84 12.32 2.35 -2.34
CA THR A 84 13.05 1.72 -1.24
C THR A 84 14.40 2.39 -0.98
N THR A 85 15.11 2.79 -2.03
CA THR A 85 16.38 3.51 -1.90
C THR A 85 16.21 4.88 -1.26
N ALA A 86 15.17 5.62 -1.67
CA ALA A 86 14.88 6.93 -1.12
C ALA A 86 14.52 6.86 0.37
N PHE A 87 13.65 5.93 0.77
CA PHE A 87 13.26 5.75 2.17
C PHE A 87 14.39 5.19 3.05
N ASN A 88 15.21 4.30 2.52
CA ASN A 88 16.38 3.78 3.23
C ASN A 88 17.41 4.86 3.57
N SER A 89 17.47 5.96 2.84
CA SER A 89 18.37 7.09 3.19
C SER A 89 18.03 7.74 4.54
N GLU A 90 16.81 7.55 5.02
CA GLU A 90 16.32 8.00 6.33
C GLU A 90 16.10 6.81 7.29
N ASN A 91 16.72 5.65 7.04
CA ASN A 91 16.61 4.43 7.82
C ASN A 91 15.18 3.86 7.91
N ILE A 92 14.33 4.13 6.92
CA ILE A 92 12.96 3.62 6.83
C ILE A 92 12.95 2.45 5.87
N ALA A 93 12.89 1.23 6.42
CA ALA A 93 12.83 0.01 5.62
C ALA A 93 11.44 -0.21 5.04
N LEU A 94 11.35 -0.36 3.72
CA LEU A 94 10.13 -0.66 2.99
C LEU A 94 10.23 -1.99 2.22
N PRO A 95 9.09 -2.67 1.98
CA PRO A 95 9.07 -3.86 1.14
C PRO A 95 9.60 -3.57 -0.29
N ARG A 96 10.36 -4.53 -0.85
CA ARG A 96 11.00 -4.34 -2.16
C ARG A 96 10.02 -4.39 -3.34
N SER A 97 8.93 -5.14 -3.23
CA SER A 97 7.98 -5.32 -4.33
C SER A 97 6.88 -4.25 -4.32
N THR A 98 6.46 -3.79 -5.49
CA THR A 98 5.36 -2.84 -5.66
C THR A 98 4.07 -3.32 -5.03
N GLY A 99 3.74 -4.62 -5.14
CA GLY A 99 2.54 -5.19 -4.55
C GLY A 99 2.53 -5.10 -3.02
N ASN A 100 3.66 -5.39 -2.36
CA ASN A 100 3.77 -5.27 -0.90
C ASN A 100 3.80 -3.80 -0.45
N LEU A 101 4.44 -2.90 -1.22
CA LEU A 101 4.37 -1.46 -0.97
C LEU A 101 2.92 -0.96 -0.99
N ALA A 102 2.09 -1.47 -1.89
CA ALA A 102 0.68 -1.09 -2.02
C ALA A 102 -0.20 -1.47 -0.81
N THR A 103 0.31 -2.28 0.10
CA THR A 103 -0.35 -2.65 1.36
C THR A 103 0.31 -2.02 2.59
N THR A 104 1.38 -1.23 2.41
CA THR A 104 2.13 -0.58 3.49
C THR A 104 1.54 0.80 3.81
N GLY A 105 1.54 1.16 5.08
CA GLY A 105 1.01 2.45 5.54
C GLY A 105 -0.51 2.55 5.50
N THR A 106 -1.03 3.78 5.58
CA THR A 106 -2.46 4.07 5.57
C THR A 106 -2.94 4.45 4.18
N TRP A 107 -4.17 4.05 3.82
CA TRP A 107 -4.81 4.52 2.60
C TRP A 107 -5.11 6.03 2.69
N VAL A 108 -4.92 6.73 1.56
CA VAL A 108 -5.15 8.18 1.45
C VAL A 108 -6.08 8.44 0.27
N ASP A 109 -7.10 9.28 0.48
CA ASP A 109 -7.91 9.78 -0.63
C ASP A 109 -7.04 10.65 -1.54
N VAL A 110 -7.25 10.58 -2.85
CA VAL A 110 -6.47 11.34 -3.83
C VAL A 110 -6.53 12.85 -3.60
N LYS A 111 -7.60 13.35 -2.99
CA LYS A 111 -7.78 14.77 -2.62
C LYS A 111 -6.94 15.19 -1.42
N GLU A 112 -6.51 14.22 -0.61
CA GLU A 112 -5.74 14.43 0.63
C GLU A 112 -4.26 14.04 0.47
N VAL A 113 -3.84 13.75 -0.77
CA VAL A 113 -2.45 13.40 -1.07
C VAL A 113 -1.52 14.56 -0.74
N GLU A 114 -0.44 14.26 -0.05
CA GLU A 114 0.61 15.18 0.37
C GLU A 114 1.99 14.72 -0.13
N LYS A 115 3.00 15.60 -0.01
CA LYS A 115 4.40 15.25 -0.25
C LYS A 115 4.82 14.05 0.58
N GLY A 116 5.53 13.10 -0.04
CA GLY A 116 6.00 11.88 0.62
C GLY A 116 5.01 10.70 0.53
N ASP A 117 3.77 10.92 0.08
CA ASP A 117 2.84 9.84 -0.19
C ASP A 117 3.27 9.01 -1.40
N LEU A 118 2.88 7.74 -1.41
CA LEU A 118 3.12 6.83 -2.52
C LEU A 118 1.85 6.71 -3.38
N LEU A 119 2.00 6.90 -4.69
CA LEU A 119 0.94 6.67 -5.68
C LEU A 119 1.16 5.33 -6.34
N PHE A 120 0.10 4.56 -6.50
CA PHE A 120 0.12 3.23 -7.11
C PHE A 120 -0.73 3.19 -8.37
N PHE A 121 -0.20 2.54 -9.39
CA PHE A 121 -0.78 2.50 -10.72
C PHE A 121 -0.90 1.08 -11.27
N ALA A 122 -1.90 0.85 -12.11
CA ALA A 122 -2.07 -0.33 -12.93
C ALA A 122 -1.79 0.06 -14.40
N THR A 123 -0.55 -0.15 -14.83
CA THR A 123 -0.09 0.26 -16.17
C THR A 123 -0.25 -0.84 -17.23
N SER A 124 -0.62 -2.05 -16.83
CA SER A 124 -0.89 -3.15 -17.74
C SER A 124 -2.28 -3.02 -18.36
N LYS A 125 -2.37 -3.22 -19.68
CA LYS A 125 -3.63 -3.15 -20.41
C LYS A 125 -4.63 -4.18 -19.82
N ASN A 126 -5.88 -3.73 -19.63
CA ASN A 126 -6.99 -4.55 -19.11
C ASN A 126 -6.77 -5.16 -17.71
N SER A 127 -5.91 -4.57 -16.90
CA SER A 127 -5.66 -4.99 -15.52
C SER A 127 -5.82 -3.81 -14.55
N ARG A 128 -6.36 -4.10 -13.35
CA ARG A 128 -6.37 -3.16 -12.22
C ARG A 128 -5.37 -3.58 -11.13
N SER A 129 -4.56 -4.60 -11.40
CA SER A 129 -3.49 -5.02 -10.50
C SER A 129 -2.37 -4.01 -10.47
N VAL A 130 -2.02 -3.55 -9.27
CA VAL A 130 -0.93 -2.61 -9.06
C VAL A 130 0.39 -3.22 -9.52
N ASN A 131 1.07 -2.52 -10.42
CA ASN A 131 2.38 -2.92 -10.95
C ASN A 131 3.39 -1.78 -11.04
N HIS A 132 3.00 -0.55 -10.66
CA HIS A 132 3.87 0.62 -10.71
C HIS A 132 3.64 1.52 -9.49
N VAL A 133 4.70 2.25 -9.07
CA VAL A 133 4.67 3.14 -7.91
C VAL A 133 5.48 4.40 -8.18
N GLY A 134 5.03 5.53 -7.63
CA GLY A 134 5.74 6.81 -7.62
C GLY A 134 5.66 7.48 -6.26
N LEU A 135 6.61 8.37 -5.98
CA LEU A 135 6.70 9.19 -4.78
C LEU A 135 6.23 10.62 -5.07
N VAL A 136 5.27 11.12 -4.32
CA VAL A 136 4.77 12.49 -4.47
C VAL A 136 5.83 13.51 -4.07
N THR A 137 6.20 14.36 -5.01
CA THR A 137 7.18 15.45 -4.82
C THR A 137 6.50 16.79 -4.53
N LYS A 138 5.33 17.03 -5.14
CA LYS A 138 4.52 18.23 -4.90
C LYS A 138 3.04 17.86 -4.89
N ALA A 139 2.28 18.46 -3.95
CA ALA A 139 0.84 18.33 -3.88
C ALA A 139 0.20 19.67 -3.48
N ARG A 140 -0.87 20.02 -4.18
CA ARG A 140 -1.78 21.14 -3.89
C ARG A 140 -3.13 20.86 -4.57
N PRO A 141 -4.22 21.52 -4.20
CA PRO A 141 -5.51 21.29 -4.83
C PRO A 141 -5.42 21.33 -6.37
N GLY A 142 -5.87 20.25 -7.00
CA GLY A 142 -5.85 20.08 -8.46
C GLY A 142 -4.49 19.77 -9.10
N PHE A 143 -3.41 19.64 -8.31
CA PHE A 143 -2.08 19.38 -8.83
C PHE A 143 -1.30 18.39 -7.94
N VAL A 144 -0.90 17.27 -8.51
CA VAL A 144 -0.02 16.28 -7.86
C VAL A 144 1.09 15.90 -8.82
N GLU A 145 2.33 16.13 -8.41
CA GLU A 145 3.55 15.75 -9.12
C GLU A 145 4.23 14.61 -8.37
N PHE A 146 4.78 13.64 -9.10
CA PHE A 146 5.46 12.49 -8.51
C PHE A 146 6.66 12.06 -9.33
N ILE A 147 7.68 11.54 -8.66
CA ILE A 147 8.88 10.94 -9.26
C ILE A 147 8.75 9.42 -9.27
N HIS A 148 9.14 8.79 -10.38
CA HIS A 148 9.02 7.35 -10.59
C HIS A 148 10.01 6.88 -11.65
N SER A 149 10.24 5.55 -11.76
CA SER A 149 11.10 4.98 -12.82
C SER A 149 10.27 4.24 -13.85
N THR A 150 10.27 4.72 -15.08
CA THR A 150 9.55 4.11 -16.23
C THR A 150 10.48 3.25 -17.06
N THR A 151 9.94 2.21 -17.71
CA THR A 151 10.71 1.33 -18.61
C THR A 151 11.25 2.06 -19.83
N SER A 152 10.58 3.11 -20.31
CA SER A 152 10.95 3.84 -21.52
C SER A 152 11.90 5.02 -21.31
N ALA A 153 11.76 5.73 -20.17
CA ALA A 153 12.50 6.97 -19.92
C ALA A 153 13.35 6.93 -18.62
N GLY A 154 13.33 5.81 -17.89
CA GLY A 154 14.00 5.73 -16.58
C GLY A 154 13.33 6.56 -15.52
N VAL A 155 14.10 7.15 -14.62
CA VAL A 155 13.60 7.98 -13.52
C VAL A 155 13.25 9.36 -14.05
N ILE A 156 11.98 9.70 -13.94
CA ILE A 156 11.39 10.98 -14.39
C ILE A 156 10.36 11.48 -13.38
N THR A 157 9.95 12.72 -13.56
CA THR A 157 8.82 13.33 -12.86
C THR A 157 7.62 13.44 -13.82
N SER A 158 6.43 13.10 -13.34
CA SER A 158 5.16 13.20 -14.06
C SER A 158 4.09 13.87 -13.20
N GLN A 159 2.99 14.27 -13.84
CA GLN A 159 1.81 14.81 -13.14
C GLN A 159 0.67 13.79 -13.16
N LEU A 160 -0.04 13.66 -12.03
CA LEU A 160 -1.19 12.76 -11.93
C LEU A 160 -2.34 13.15 -12.88
N SER A 161 -2.41 14.42 -13.30
CA SER A 161 -3.38 14.93 -14.28
C SER A 161 -3.08 14.53 -15.73
N GLU A 162 -1.87 14.03 -16.02
CA GLU A 162 -1.58 13.47 -17.35
C GLU A 162 -2.51 12.28 -17.64
N LYS A 163 -3.13 12.26 -18.82
CA LYS A 163 -4.16 11.29 -19.19
C LYS A 163 -3.78 9.84 -18.88
N TYR A 164 -2.53 9.46 -19.18
CA TYR A 164 -2.02 8.11 -18.93
C TYR A 164 -2.03 7.77 -17.43
N TRP A 165 -1.47 8.64 -16.59
CA TRP A 165 -1.36 8.42 -15.14
C TRP A 165 -2.71 8.54 -14.43
N TYR A 166 -3.57 9.45 -14.89
CA TYR A 166 -4.92 9.61 -14.37
C TYR A 166 -5.74 8.31 -14.48
N PHE A 167 -5.73 7.68 -15.67
CA PHE A 167 -6.48 6.43 -15.88
C PHE A 167 -5.80 5.20 -15.29
N ALA A 168 -4.48 5.21 -15.12
CA ALA A 168 -3.73 4.12 -14.51
C ALA A 168 -3.78 4.17 -12.97
N PHE A 169 -4.13 5.29 -12.35
CA PHE A 169 -4.16 5.45 -10.89
C PHE A 169 -5.11 4.45 -10.23
N VAL A 170 -4.64 3.84 -9.13
CA VAL A 170 -5.39 2.86 -8.33
C VAL A 170 -5.62 3.36 -6.91
N GLN A 171 -4.57 3.79 -6.23
CA GLN A 171 -4.62 4.24 -4.82
C GLN A 171 -3.41 5.06 -4.43
N ALA A 172 -3.52 5.75 -3.29
CA ALA A 172 -2.40 6.38 -2.61
C ALA A 172 -2.21 5.80 -1.19
N ARG A 173 -0.97 5.82 -0.70
CA ARG A 173 -0.61 5.37 0.64
C ARG A 173 0.31 6.36 1.33
N ARG A 174 0.08 6.62 2.61
CA ARG A 174 0.96 7.39 3.51
C ARG A 174 1.71 6.44 4.41
N VAL A 175 3.03 6.52 4.37
CA VAL A 175 3.93 5.67 5.17
C VAL A 175 4.39 6.40 6.44
N LEU A 176 4.48 7.74 6.39
CA LEU A 176 5.00 8.61 7.46
C LEU A 176 3.93 9.54 8.00
#